data_d42b37f4b962404a985de59044356f2f
#
_entry.id   d42b37f4b962404a985de59044356f2f
#
_cell.length_a   1.000
_cell.length_b   1.000
_cell.length_c   1.000
_cell.angle_alpha   90.00
_cell.angle_beta   90.00
_cell.angle_gamma   90.00
#
_symmetry.space_group_name_H-M   'P 1'
#
loop_
_entity.id
_entity.type
_entity.pdbx_description
1 polymer ?
#
loop_
_entity_poly.entity_id
_entity_poly.type
_entity_poly.pdbx_seq_one_letter_code
_entity_poly.pdbx_strand_id
1 'polypeptide(L)'
;MGKPTGFLEYERVEAKAVSPKERIKNFNEFHTPLSEAEQRCQSARCMDCGVPFCQSGMNIKGMTSGCPLNNLIPEWNDLVYTGNWEQAYNRLHKTSNFPEFTSRVCPALCEKACTCGLNGDPVCTKENEMAIIEHAYANGLAGPKPPKARTGKRIAVIGSGPSGLAVADQLNQRGHLVTVYERADRVGGLLRYGIPNMKLEKHIIDRKIDVMKEEGIEFITEANIGQDIKAKKIMEDYDAVVLAVGASNPRDINAPGRDANGIHFAVDFLAATTKSLLDSDLTDGRYISAKDKNVIVIGGGDTGNDCVGTCIRHGCKSVTQLEMMPKAPDVRRDTNPWPQWPLVCKTDYGQEEAIAVFGHDPRIYTTTVKEFKKDKKGNLEKVVTVQLESRVDEKTGRRMMVPVEGTEKELPCELVLIAAGFLGTQKYLTDAFGVEVNERTNIKTDVDKFATNVAGVFAAGDCHTGQSLVVKAIRQGRDCAREVDKYLMGYTNL
;
A
#
# COMPACT_ATOMS: atom_id res chain seq x y z
N MET A 1 28.65 -8.84 -14.26
CA MET A 1 28.88 -7.48 -13.73
C MET A 1 28.14 -6.51 -14.64
N GLY A 2 27.35 -5.60 -14.06
CA GLY A 2 26.64 -4.55 -14.81
C GLY A 2 27.58 -3.73 -15.68
N LYS A 3 27.04 -2.79 -16.44
CA LYS A 3 27.83 -1.88 -17.24
C LYS A 3 28.30 -0.70 -16.35
N PRO A 4 29.56 -0.64 -15.88
CA PRO A 4 29.99 0.35 -14.88
C PRO A 4 29.78 1.81 -15.31
N THR A 5 29.69 2.06 -16.61
CA THR A 5 29.54 3.39 -17.23
C THR A 5 28.12 3.62 -17.79
N GLY A 6 27.21 2.65 -17.65
CA GLY A 6 25.87 2.73 -18.27
C GLY A 6 25.07 3.97 -17.86
N PHE A 7 25.18 4.42 -16.62
CA PHE A 7 24.54 5.64 -16.14
C PHE A 7 25.07 6.95 -16.77
N LEU A 8 26.25 6.88 -17.39
CA LEU A 8 26.83 7.99 -18.16
C LEU A 8 26.45 7.92 -19.65
N GLU A 9 26.07 6.75 -20.15
CA GLU A 9 25.80 6.51 -21.58
C GLU A 9 24.30 6.56 -21.92
N TYR A 10 23.46 6.15 -20.97
CA TYR A 10 22.01 6.10 -21.16
C TYR A 10 21.31 7.09 -20.21
N GLU A 11 20.44 7.90 -20.76
CA GLU A 11 19.54 8.76 -19.97
C GLU A 11 18.49 7.90 -19.26
N ARG A 12 17.93 8.42 -18.15
CA ARG A 12 16.79 7.80 -17.48
C ARG A 12 15.55 7.97 -18.35
N VAL A 13 14.90 6.84 -18.66
CA VAL A 13 13.61 6.79 -19.35
C VAL A 13 12.64 5.97 -18.50
N GLU A 14 11.46 6.51 -18.27
CA GLU A 14 10.37 5.84 -17.54
C GLU A 14 9.23 5.47 -18.50
N ALA A 15 8.40 4.52 -18.10
CA ALA A 15 7.17 4.17 -18.79
C ALA A 15 6.30 5.43 -18.99
N LYS A 16 5.86 5.65 -20.22
CA LYS A 16 5.05 6.84 -20.55
C LYS A 16 3.65 6.69 -19.99
N ALA A 17 3.21 7.68 -19.20
CA ALA A 17 1.84 7.78 -18.76
C ALA A 17 0.94 8.31 -19.88
N VAL A 18 -0.25 7.73 -20.03
CA VAL A 18 -1.32 8.28 -20.85
C VAL A 18 -1.69 9.68 -20.33
N SER A 19 -2.01 10.61 -21.23
CA SER A 19 -2.30 11.98 -20.82
C SER A 19 -3.45 12.05 -19.81
N PRO A 20 -3.41 12.99 -18.83
CA PRO A 20 -4.44 13.07 -17.79
C PRO A 20 -5.88 13.10 -18.31
N LYS A 21 -6.14 13.87 -19.39
CA LYS A 21 -7.48 13.99 -20.00
C LYS A 21 -7.97 12.71 -20.69
N GLU A 22 -7.05 11.84 -21.11
CA GLU A 22 -7.42 10.56 -21.72
C GLU A 22 -7.56 9.46 -20.69
N ARG A 23 -6.62 9.36 -19.73
CA ARG A 23 -6.60 8.28 -18.73
C ARG A 23 -7.78 8.34 -17.74
N ILE A 24 -8.39 9.51 -17.53
CA ILE A 24 -9.58 9.65 -16.68
C ILE A 24 -10.86 9.04 -17.27
N LYS A 25 -10.86 8.63 -18.54
CA LYS A 25 -12.03 8.06 -19.21
C LYS A 25 -12.35 6.63 -18.81
N ASN A 26 -11.44 5.97 -18.09
CA ASN A 26 -11.58 4.60 -17.61
C ASN A 26 -10.81 4.37 -16.30
N PHE A 27 -10.88 3.14 -15.78
CA PHE A 27 -10.19 2.71 -14.55
C PHE A 27 -9.01 1.75 -14.83
N ASN A 28 -8.46 1.73 -16.05
CA ASN A 28 -7.32 0.88 -16.38
C ASN A 28 -6.00 1.50 -15.95
N GLU A 29 -4.96 0.66 -15.76
CA GLU A 29 -3.57 1.13 -15.63
C GLU A 29 -3.21 1.98 -16.86
N PHE A 30 -2.44 3.06 -16.64
CA PHE A 30 -2.25 4.09 -17.67
C PHE A 30 -0.78 4.31 -18.06
N HIS A 31 0.13 3.41 -17.68
CA HIS A 31 1.52 3.44 -18.11
C HIS A 31 1.76 2.47 -19.25
N THR A 32 2.43 2.93 -20.31
CA THR A 32 2.87 2.08 -21.41
C THR A 32 4.27 1.55 -21.09
N PRO A 33 4.44 0.23 -20.93
CA PRO A 33 5.75 -0.35 -20.62
C PRO A 33 6.80 0.02 -21.68
N LEU A 34 8.06 0.09 -21.25
CA LEU A 34 9.19 0.23 -22.16
C LEU A 34 9.34 -1.03 -23.03
N SER A 35 9.89 -0.88 -24.23
CA SER A 35 10.32 -2.02 -25.04
C SER A 35 11.44 -2.79 -24.34
N GLU A 36 11.64 -4.06 -24.67
CA GLU A 36 12.70 -4.88 -24.09
C GLU A 36 14.08 -4.22 -24.27
N ALA A 37 14.36 -3.63 -25.43
CA ALA A 37 15.62 -2.97 -25.71
C ALA A 37 15.82 -1.73 -24.80
N GLU A 38 14.79 -0.90 -24.64
CA GLU A 38 14.81 0.25 -23.73
C GLU A 38 14.99 -0.21 -22.29
N GLN A 39 14.27 -1.26 -21.87
CA GLN A 39 14.36 -1.80 -20.51
C GLN A 39 15.76 -2.31 -20.18
N ARG A 40 16.42 -3.00 -21.13
CA ARG A 40 17.80 -3.43 -20.99
C ARG A 40 18.75 -2.23 -20.82
N CYS A 41 18.56 -1.15 -21.59
CA CYS A 41 19.33 0.09 -21.39
C CYS A 41 19.10 0.72 -20.02
N GLN A 42 17.85 0.73 -19.50
CA GLN A 42 17.59 1.24 -18.16
C GLN A 42 18.24 0.41 -17.07
N SER A 43 18.26 -0.91 -17.21
CA SER A 43 18.94 -1.81 -16.28
C SER A 43 20.46 -1.64 -16.32
N ALA A 44 21.04 -1.37 -17.51
CA ALA A 44 22.47 -1.08 -17.71
C ALA A 44 22.93 0.19 -16.95
N ARG A 45 22.02 1.07 -16.55
CA ARG A 45 22.36 2.25 -15.73
C ARG A 45 22.82 1.89 -14.32
N CYS A 46 22.57 0.67 -13.86
CA CYS A 46 23.10 0.20 -12.59
C CYS A 46 24.60 -0.07 -12.68
N MET A 47 25.40 0.73 -11.97
CA MET A 47 26.86 0.59 -11.97
C MET A 47 27.38 -0.48 -10.99
N ASP A 48 26.51 -1.24 -10.34
CA ASP A 48 26.86 -2.22 -9.29
C ASP A 48 27.85 -1.63 -8.26
N CYS A 49 27.42 -0.58 -7.59
CA CYS A 49 28.28 0.37 -6.86
C CYS A 49 29.05 -0.19 -5.63
N GLY A 50 28.90 -1.47 -5.30
CA GLY A 50 29.53 -2.10 -4.12
C GLY A 50 29.00 -1.62 -2.77
N VAL A 51 28.27 -0.50 -2.70
CA VAL A 51 27.59 0.02 -1.51
C VAL A 51 26.11 0.30 -1.87
N PRO A 52 25.33 -0.76 -2.11
CA PRO A 52 24.01 -0.63 -2.69
C PRO A 52 22.96 -0.20 -1.64
N PHE A 53 22.88 1.08 -1.30
CA PHE A 53 21.85 1.60 -0.42
C PHE A 53 20.41 1.30 -0.90
N CYS A 54 20.24 1.09 -2.21
CA CYS A 54 18.95 0.69 -2.79
C CYS A 54 18.36 -0.57 -2.14
N GLN A 55 19.17 -1.50 -1.67
CA GLN A 55 18.73 -2.75 -1.02
C GLN A 55 18.89 -2.76 0.51
N SER A 56 19.26 -1.63 1.14
CA SER A 56 19.63 -1.63 2.56
C SER A 56 18.45 -1.80 3.52
N GLY A 57 17.29 -1.25 3.20
CA GLY A 57 16.12 -1.26 4.10
C GLY A 57 16.32 -0.58 5.46
N MET A 58 17.34 0.29 5.59
CA MET A 58 17.69 0.92 6.86
C MET A 58 16.63 1.91 7.33
N ASN A 59 16.44 1.99 8.66
CA ASN A 59 15.64 3.05 9.27
C ASN A 59 16.55 4.24 9.60
N ILE A 60 16.30 5.39 8.95
CA ILE A 60 17.03 6.64 9.21
C ILE A 60 16.01 7.70 9.68
N LYS A 61 16.16 8.16 10.92
CA LYS A 61 15.24 9.14 11.55
C LYS A 61 13.75 8.73 11.44
N GLY A 62 13.44 7.44 11.66
CA GLY A 62 12.07 6.92 11.63
C GLY A 62 11.53 6.60 10.24
N MET A 63 12.28 6.86 9.17
CA MET A 63 11.90 6.56 7.79
C MET A 63 12.81 5.52 7.17
N THR A 64 12.23 4.65 6.33
CA THR A 64 12.99 3.61 5.65
C THR A 64 13.70 4.17 4.43
N SER A 65 14.99 3.86 4.30
CA SER A 65 15.84 4.13 3.15
C SER A 65 16.23 2.82 2.46
N GLY A 66 16.07 2.75 1.15
CA GLY A 66 16.29 1.52 0.39
C GLY A 66 15.15 0.50 0.52
N CYS A 67 15.31 -0.68 -0.07
CA CYS A 67 14.28 -1.72 -0.12
C CYS A 67 14.18 -2.49 1.19
N PRO A 68 13.02 -2.46 1.91
CA PRO A 68 12.83 -3.25 3.14
C PRO A 68 12.90 -4.77 2.94
N LEU A 69 12.64 -5.25 1.71
CA LEU A 69 12.79 -6.68 1.37
C LEU A 69 14.25 -7.08 1.14
N ASN A 70 15.18 -6.13 1.14
CA ASN A 70 16.58 -6.34 0.78
C ASN A 70 16.73 -6.97 -0.62
N ASN A 71 15.92 -6.51 -1.58
CA ASN A 71 15.92 -6.99 -2.96
C ASN A 71 17.33 -6.88 -3.57
N LEU A 72 17.78 -7.93 -4.26
CA LEU A 72 19.10 -8.04 -4.85
C LEU A 72 19.19 -7.23 -6.17
N ILE A 73 18.95 -5.93 -6.04
CA ILE A 73 18.72 -5.00 -7.16
C ILE A 73 19.88 -4.94 -8.16
N PRO A 74 21.14 -4.78 -7.76
CA PRO A 74 22.24 -4.75 -8.72
C PRO A 74 22.34 -6.04 -9.54
N GLU A 75 22.13 -7.20 -8.90
CA GLU A 75 22.25 -8.50 -9.55
C GLU A 75 21.19 -8.70 -10.63
N TRP A 76 19.92 -8.42 -10.33
CA TRP A 76 18.87 -8.59 -11.33
C TRP A 76 18.86 -7.50 -12.40
N ASN A 77 19.37 -6.29 -12.10
CA ASN A 77 19.62 -5.28 -13.13
C ASN A 77 20.67 -5.76 -14.16
N ASP A 78 21.77 -6.37 -13.71
CA ASP A 78 22.77 -6.96 -14.61
C ASP A 78 22.18 -8.06 -15.48
N LEU A 79 21.36 -8.94 -14.88
CA LEU A 79 20.71 -10.02 -15.60
C LEU A 79 19.72 -9.52 -16.66
N VAL A 80 18.94 -8.46 -16.38
CA VAL A 80 18.08 -7.82 -17.37
C VAL A 80 18.90 -7.17 -18.49
N TYR A 81 19.95 -6.43 -18.15
CA TYR A 81 20.85 -5.82 -19.13
C TYR A 81 21.40 -6.85 -20.12
N THR A 82 21.86 -8.00 -19.62
CA THR A 82 22.42 -9.07 -20.43
C THR A 82 21.37 -9.95 -21.12
N GLY A 83 20.07 -9.73 -20.88
CA GLY A 83 18.98 -10.50 -21.47
C GLY A 83 18.69 -11.84 -20.80
N ASN A 84 19.21 -12.05 -19.59
CA ASN A 84 19.01 -13.28 -18.82
C ASN A 84 17.75 -13.21 -17.95
N TRP A 85 16.59 -13.11 -18.58
CA TRP A 85 15.29 -12.84 -17.94
C TRP A 85 14.87 -13.89 -16.92
N GLU A 86 15.07 -15.18 -17.21
CA GLU A 86 14.75 -16.25 -16.27
C GLU A 86 15.58 -16.14 -14.98
N GLN A 87 16.87 -15.86 -15.11
CA GLN A 87 17.73 -15.68 -13.94
C GLN A 87 17.37 -14.39 -13.17
N ALA A 88 17.00 -13.33 -13.88
CA ALA A 88 16.51 -12.10 -13.27
C ALA A 88 15.24 -12.37 -12.44
N TYR A 89 14.29 -13.12 -12.98
CA TYR A 89 13.08 -13.55 -12.27
C TYR A 89 13.42 -14.39 -11.03
N ASN A 90 14.27 -15.40 -11.17
CA ASN A 90 14.67 -16.24 -10.04
C ASN A 90 15.39 -15.43 -8.95
N ARG A 91 16.19 -14.44 -9.33
CA ARG A 91 16.89 -13.56 -8.40
C ARG A 91 15.93 -12.60 -7.68
N LEU A 92 14.99 -12.03 -8.39
CA LEU A 92 13.97 -11.15 -7.81
C LEU A 92 13.07 -11.91 -6.81
N HIS A 93 12.58 -13.10 -7.19
CA HIS A 93 11.73 -13.95 -6.35
C HIS A 93 12.41 -14.49 -5.08
N LYS A 94 13.75 -14.46 -5.02
CA LYS A 94 14.46 -14.88 -3.81
C LYS A 94 14.10 -14.01 -2.58
N THR A 95 13.85 -12.75 -2.80
CA THR A 95 13.56 -11.77 -1.72
C THR A 95 12.17 -11.13 -1.81
N SER A 96 11.53 -11.12 -2.97
CA SER A 96 10.19 -10.57 -3.18
C SER A 96 9.19 -11.65 -3.55
N ASN A 97 8.10 -11.77 -2.77
CA ASN A 97 7.01 -12.70 -3.07
C ASN A 97 6.08 -12.18 -4.16
N PHE A 98 5.93 -10.84 -4.24
CA PHE A 98 4.89 -10.19 -5.06
C PHE A 98 5.44 -9.00 -5.85
N PRO A 99 6.39 -9.21 -6.77
CA PRO A 99 6.91 -8.14 -7.62
C PRO A 99 5.81 -7.47 -8.45
N GLU A 100 4.78 -8.22 -8.85
CA GLU A 100 3.62 -7.73 -9.57
C GLU A 100 2.83 -6.65 -8.81
N PHE A 101 2.86 -6.67 -7.47
CA PHE A 101 2.23 -5.65 -6.63
C PHE A 101 3.20 -4.51 -6.32
N THR A 102 4.42 -4.83 -5.89
CA THR A 102 5.41 -3.82 -5.50
C THR A 102 5.85 -2.96 -6.66
N SER A 103 6.00 -3.51 -7.85
CA SER A 103 6.31 -2.73 -9.06
C SER A 103 5.23 -1.71 -9.45
N ARG A 104 3.99 -1.89 -8.98
CA ARG A 104 2.88 -0.95 -9.23
C ARG A 104 2.66 0.05 -8.10
N VAL A 105 2.65 -0.43 -6.86
CA VAL A 105 2.16 0.37 -5.72
C VAL A 105 3.24 0.79 -4.72
N CYS A 106 4.48 0.28 -4.81
CA CYS A 106 5.57 0.72 -3.96
C CYS A 106 6.05 2.13 -4.38
N PRO A 107 6.33 3.04 -3.43
CA PRO A 107 6.86 4.38 -3.74
C PRO A 107 8.31 4.38 -4.23
N ALA A 108 8.93 3.20 -4.42
CA ALA A 108 10.30 3.02 -4.90
C ALA A 108 11.36 3.63 -3.97
N LEU A 109 11.35 3.22 -2.70
CA LEU A 109 12.36 3.62 -1.71
C LEU A 109 13.79 3.34 -2.19
N CYS A 110 13.97 2.25 -2.96
CA CYS A 110 15.23 1.85 -3.58
C CYS A 110 15.79 2.90 -4.55
N GLU A 111 14.94 3.51 -5.37
CA GLU A 111 15.36 4.57 -6.30
C GLU A 111 15.81 5.82 -5.56
N LYS A 112 15.08 6.20 -4.51
CA LYS A 112 15.42 7.39 -3.71
C LYS A 112 16.71 7.23 -2.91
N ALA A 113 17.17 5.99 -2.70
CA ALA A 113 18.42 5.64 -2.04
C ALA A 113 19.51 5.18 -3.03
N CYS A 114 19.25 5.19 -4.34
CA CYS A 114 20.23 4.82 -5.35
C CYS A 114 21.43 5.78 -5.37
N THR A 115 22.64 5.24 -5.38
CA THR A 115 23.89 6.02 -5.39
C THR A 115 24.03 6.88 -6.67
N CYS A 116 23.51 6.40 -7.81
CA CYS A 116 23.46 7.20 -9.04
C CYS A 116 22.70 8.52 -8.84
N GLY A 117 21.72 8.56 -7.96
CA GLY A 117 20.93 9.75 -7.64
C GLY A 117 21.68 10.85 -6.88
N LEU A 118 22.98 10.65 -6.54
CA LEU A 118 23.82 11.69 -5.95
C LEU A 118 24.32 12.70 -7.01
N ASN A 119 24.57 12.22 -8.23
CA ASN A 119 25.21 13.02 -9.29
C ASN A 119 24.34 13.10 -10.57
N GLY A 120 23.17 12.51 -10.56
CA GLY A 120 22.24 12.47 -11.70
C GLY A 120 20.96 11.75 -11.34
N ASP A 121 20.35 11.09 -12.33
CA ASP A 121 19.13 10.35 -12.11
C ASP A 121 19.39 8.95 -11.55
N PRO A 122 18.59 8.47 -10.57
CA PRO A 122 18.67 7.12 -10.06
C PRO A 122 18.28 6.09 -11.14
N VAL A 123 18.60 4.82 -10.92
CA VAL A 123 18.16 3.71 -11.78
C VAL A 123 16.64 3.53 -11.64
N CYS A 124 15.93 3.24 -12.75
CA CYS A 124 14.49 2.94 -12.78
C CYS A 124 14.22 1.54 -12.22
N THR A 125 14.47 1.35 -10.94
CA THR A 125 14.39 0.03 -10.30
C THR A 125 12.99 -0.56 -10.35
N LYS A 126 11.97 0.29 -10.14
CA LYS A 126 10.56 -0.12 -10.15
C LYS A 126 10.11 -0.60 -11.54
N GLU A 127 10.54 0.09 -12.60
CA GLU A 127 10.28 -0.31 -13.98
C GLU A 127 10.99 -1.62 -14.32
N ASN A 128 12.22 -1.80 -13.86
CA ASN A 128 12.97 -3.05 -14.05
C ASN A 128 12.29 -4.22 -13.35
N GLU A 129 11.80 -4.03 -12.11
CA GLU A 129 11.03 -5.02 -11.36
C GLU A 129 9.75 -5.41 -12.11
N MET A 130 9.01 -4.42 -12.65
CA MET A 130 7.80 -4.65 -13.44
C MET A 130 8.10 -5.43 -14.71
N ALA A 131 9.15 -5.05 -15.45
CA ALA A 131 9.54 -5.75 -16.67
C ALA A 131 9.90 -7.21 -16.42
N ILE A 132 10.63 -7.51 -15.34
CA ILE A 132 11.00 -8.88 -14.97
C ILE A 132 9.76 -9.74 -14.72
N ILE A 133 8.81 -9.25 -13.92
CA ILE A 133 7.64 -10.06 -13.57
C ILE A 133 6.67 -10.20 -14.74
N GLU A 134 6.43 -9.15 -15.53
CA GLU A 134 5.55 -9.25 -16.70
C GLU A 134 6.17 -10.16 -17.77
N HIS A 135 7.49 -10.08 -18.01
CA HIS A 135 8.21 -11.02 -18.88
C HIS A 135 8.05 -12.47 -18.39
N ALA A 136 8.16 -12.69 -17.08
CA ALA A 136 8.03 -14.02 -16.50
C ALA A 136 6.63 -14.62 -16.71
N TYR A 137 5.57 -13.86 -16.51
CA TYR A 137 4.20 -14.31 -16.81
C TYR A 137 3.99 -14.55 -18.32
N ALA A 138 4.45 -13.65 -19.17
CA ALA A 138 4.30 -13.76 -20.62
C ALA A 138 5.02 -15.00 -21.22
N ASN A 139 6.09 -15.47 -20.56
CA ASN A 139 6.90 -16.60 -21.01
C ASN A 139 6.71 -17.88 -20.16
N GLY A 140 5.70 -17.93 -19.28
CA GLY A 140 5.39 -19.12 -18.49
C GLY A 140 6.39 -19.44 -17.36
N LEU A 141 7.26 -18.50 -17.00
CA LEU A 141 8.26 -18.68 -15.92
C LEU A 141 7.64 -18.52 -14.53
N ALA A 142 6.55 -17.75 -14.43
CA ALA A 142 5.84 -17.44 -13.19
C ALA A 142 4.74 -18.46 -12.87
N GLY A 143 4.84 -19.70 -13.36
CA GLY A 143 3.89 -20.77 -13.04
C GLY A 143 4.07 -21.34 -11.63
N PRO A 144 3.11 -22.21 -11.20
CA PRO A 144 3.10 -22.75 -9.86
C PRO A 144 4.29 -23.68 -9.58
N LYS A 145 4.83 -23.58 -8.37
CA LYS A 145 5.96 -24.40 -7.87
C LYS A 145 5.56 -25.04 -6.53
N PRO A 146 4.68 -26.05 -6.52
CA PRO A 146 4.22 -26.68 -5.29
C PRO A 146 5.41 -27.31 -4.53
N PRO A 147 5.37 -27.32 -3.19
CA PRO A 147 6.42 -27.93 -2.39
C PRO A 147 6.50 -29.42 -2.64
N LYS A 148 7.73 -29.95 -2.73
CA LYS A 148 8.00 -31.39 -2.99
C LYS A 148 7.53 -32.33 -1.89
N ALA A 149 7.43 -31.83 -0.65
CA ALA A 149 7.00 -32.59 0.53
C ALA A 149 6.19 -31.72 1.45
N ARG A 150 5.20 -32.32 2.10
CA ARG A 150 4.37 -31.65 3.12
C ARG A 150 4.81 -32.05 4.53
N THR A 151 4.84 -31.08 5.43
CA THR A 151 5.23 -31.28 6.84
C THR A 151 4.11 -31.87 7.70
N GLY A 152 2.86 -31.82 7.22
CA GLY A 152 1.67 -32.17 7.98
C GLY A 152 1.19 -31.08 8.96
N LYS A 153 1.95 -30.01 9.17
CA LYS A 153 1.56 -28.87 10.02
C LYS A 153 0.53 -28.01 9.31
N ARG A 154 -0.51 -27.61 10.05
CA ARG A 154 -1.65 -26.82 9.55
C ARG A 154 -1.60 -25.42 10.14
N ILE A 155 -1.63 -24.40 9.28
CA ILE A 155 -1.58 -23.00 9.67
C ILE A 155 -2.80 -22.24 9.14
N ALA A 156 -3.48 -21.51 10.01
CA ALA A 156 -4.49 -20.53 9.63
C ALA A 156 -3.88 -19.15 9.52
N VAL A 157 -4.08 -18.48 8.39
CA VAL A 157 -3.73 -17.07 8.21
C VAL A 157 -5.02 -16.26 8.14
N ILE A 158 -5.21 -15.32 9.06
CA ILE A 158 -6.41 -14.49 9.14
C ILE A 158 -6.13 -13.14 8.47
N GLY A 159 -6.71 -12.95 7.29
CA GLY A 159 -6.52 -11.80 6.42
C GLY A 159 -5.61 -12.09 5.23
N SER A 160 -6.07 -11.69 4.05
CA SER A 160 -5.41 -11.92 2.77
C SER A 160 -4.72 -10.67 2.19
N GLY A 161 -4.41 -9.68 3.03
CA GLY A 161 -3.58 -8.54 2.63
C GLY A 161 -2.14 -8.95 2.34
N PRO A 162 -1.27 -8.01 1.90
CA PRO A 162 0.11 -8.31 1.50
C PRO A 162 0.92 -9.10 2.54
N SER A 163 0.72 -8.81 3.82
CA SER A 163 1.39 -9.53 4.91
C SER A 163 0.92 -10.97 5.02
N GLY A 164 -0.41 -11.19 5.02
CA GLY A 164 -1.00 -12.53 5.10
C GLY A 164 -0.65 -13.40 3.90
N LEU A 165 -0.68 -12.82 2.69
CA LEU A 165 -0.24 -13.52 1.48
C LEU A 165 1.25 -13.90 1.56
N ALA A 166 2.12 -13.03 2.09
CA ALA A 166 3.54 -13.32 2.25
C ALA A 166 3.80 -14.43 3.28
N VAL A 167 3.05 -14.44 4.40
CA VAL A 167 3.05 -15.55 5.36
C VAL A 167 2.66 -16.85 4.68
N ALA A 168 1.52 -16.83 3.96
CA ALA A 168 0.98 -18.02 3.31
C ALA A 168 1.94 -18.61 2.27
N ASP A 169 2.51 -17.75 1.41
CA ASP A 169 3.47 -18.15 0.38
C ASP A 169 4.72 -18.79 0.99
N GLN A 170 5.35 -18.13 1.99
CA GLN A 170 6.57 -18.66 2.64
C GLN A 170 6.32 -19.99 3.36
N LEU A 171 5.24 -20.09 4.13
CA LEU A 171 4.92 -21.30 4.87
C LEU A 171 4.51 -22.46 3.93
N ASN A 172 3.80 -22.16 2.84
CA ASN A 172 3.47 -23.15 1.83
C ASN A 172 4.73 -23.67 1.11
N GLN A 173 5.64 -22.77 0.70
CA GLN A 173 6.94 -23.16 0.10
C GLN A 173 7.76 -24.04 1.05
N ARG A 174 7.68 -23.81 2.36
CA ARG A 174 8.30 -24.67 3.40
C ARG A 174 7.67 -26.05 3.49
N GLY A 175 6.49 -26.23 2.93
CA GLY A 175 5.74 -27.49 2.92
C GLY A 175 4.62 -27.59 3.94
N HIS A 176 4.28 -26.52 4.65
CA HIS A 176 3.12 -26.51 5.54
C HIS A 176 1.79 -26.50 4.78
N LEU A 177 0.70 -26.90 5.43
CA LEU A 177 -0.66 -26.81 4.93
C LEU A 177 -1.24 -25.47 5.37
N VAL A 178 -1.50 -24.57 4.45
CA VAL A 178 -1.92 -23.20 4.77
C VAL A 178 -3.32 -22.92 4.27
N THR A 179 -4.18 -22.45 5.16
CA THR A 179 -5.52 -21.93 4.84
C THR A 179 -5.55 -20.44 5.17
N VAL A 180 -5.93 -19.62 4.20
CA VAL A 180 -6.10 -18.16 4.36
C VAL A 180 -7.58 -17.84 4.45
N TYR A 181 -7.98 -17.19 5.53
CA TYR A 181 -9.35 -16.72 5.76
C TYR A 181 -9.46 -15.23 5.43
N GLU A 182 -10.40 -14.88 4.58
CA GLU A 182 -10.67 -13.52 4.17
C GLU A 182 -12.14 -13.17 4.41
N ARG A 183 -12.39 -12.05 5.10
CA ARG A 183 -13.76 -11.59 5.40
C ARG A 183 -14.50 -11.02 4.18
N ALA A 184 -13.76 -10.50 3.19
CA ALA A 184 -14.32 -10.01 1.94
C ALA A 184 -14.64 -11.17 0.98
N ASP A 185 -15.38 -10.86 -0.06
CA ASP A 185 -15.74 -11.82 -1.14
C ASP A 185 -14.54 -12.15 -2.07
N ARG A 186 -13.47 -11.36 -2.02
CA ARG A 186 -12.26 -11.55 -2.84
C ARG A 186 -11.00 -11.35 -2.02
N VAL A 187 -9.99 -12.13 -2.33
CA VAL A 187 -8.65 -12.08 -1.74
C VAL A 187 -7.89 -10.82 -2.15
N GLY A 188 -7.04 -10.30 -1.27
CA GLY A 188 -6.10 -9.21 -1.57
C GLY A 188 -6.10 -8.05 -0.58
N GLY A 189 -7.06 -7.99 0.35
CA GLY A 189 -7.15 -6.92 1.35
C GLY A 189 -7.17 -5.52 0.70
N LEU A 190 -6.32 -4.59 1.16
CA LEU A 190 -6.26 -3.24 0.59
C LEU A 190 -5.72 -3.19 -0.85
N LEU A 191 -4.96 -4.18 -1.31
CA LEU A 191 -4.60 -4.28 -2.73
C LEU A 191 -5.85 -4.43 -3.61
N ARG A 192 -6.85 -5.22 -3.12
CA ARG A 192 -8.10 -5.45 -3.81
C ARG A 192 -9.05 -4.26 -3.73
N TYR A 193 -9.34 -3.78 -2.51
CA TYR A 193 -10.43 -2.85 -2.28
C TYR A 193 -10.00 -1.46 -1.76
N GLY A 194 -8.73 -1.28 -1.38
CA GLY A 194 -8.21 0.02 -0.95
C GLY A 194 -7.49 0.80 -2.04
N ILE A 195 -6.83 0.11 -2.96
CA ILE A 195 -6.09 0.70 -4.08
C ILE A 195 -6.98 0.70 -5.32
N PRO A 196 -7.16 1.85 -6.03
CA PRO A 196 -7.98 1.92 -7.22
C PRO A 196 -7.46 1.04 -8.36
N ASN A 197 -8.37 0.62 -9.27
CA ASN A 197 -8.02 -0.25 -10.38
C ASN A 197 -6.99 0.38 -11.34
N MET A 198 -7.06 1.71 -11.56
CA MET A 198 -6.11 2.43 -12.40
C MET A 198 -4.68 2.47 -11.86
N LYS A 199 -4.46 2.09 -10.60
CA LYS A 199 -3.13 2.00 -9.98
C LYS A 199 -2.64 0.56 -9.87
N LEU A 200 -3.57 -0.39 -9.75
CA LEU A 200 -3.32 -1.83 -9.74
C LEU A 200 -4.56 -2.55 -10.28
N GLU A 201 -4.52 -3.01 -11.51
CA GLU A 201 -5.61 -3.79 -12.11
C GLU A 201 -5.79 -5.12 -11.37
N LYS A 202 -7.05 -5.48 -11.10
CA LYS A 202 -7.36 -6.56 -10.15
C LYS A 202 -7.08 -7.95 -10.71
N HIS A 203 -7.05 -8.11 -12.03
CA HIS A 203 -6.61 -9.36 -12.66
C HIS A 203 -5.14 -9.71 -12.33
N ILE A 204 -4.29 -8.70 -12.03
CA ILE A 204 -2.92 -8.90 -11.58
C ILE A 204 -2.88 -9.63 -10.22
N ILE A 205 -3.85 -9.32 -9.34
CA ILE A 205 -3.99 -10.04 -8.08
C ILE A 205 -4.50 -11.44 -8.34
N ASP A 206 -5.53 -11.58 -9.19
CA ASP A 206 -6.18 -12.87 -9.47
C ASP A 206 -5.18 -13.89 -10.03
N ARG A 207 -4.36 -13.52 -11.02
CA ARG A 207 -3.35 -14.42 -11.61
C ARG A 207 -2.34 -14.92 -10.57
N LYS A 208 -1.94 -14.08 -9.58
CA LYS A 208 -1.03 -14.53 -8.51
C LYS A 208 -1.74 -15.44 -7.51
N ILE A 209 -2.97 -15.13 -7.15
CA ILE A 209 -3.77 -15.98 -6.26
C ILE A 209 -4.02 -17.35 -6.88
N ASP A 210 -4.26 -17.41 -8.19
CA ASP A 210 -4.44 -18.69 -8.88
C ASP A 210 -3.17 -19.54 -8.86
N VAL A 211 -1.99 -18.93 -9.08
CA VAL A 211 -0.69 -19.62 -8.88
C VAL A 211 -0.58 -20.16 -7.44
N MET A 212 -0.92 -19.36 -6.42
CA MET A 212 -0.84 -19.78 -5.01
C MET A 212 -1.83 -20.92 -4.69
N LYS A 213 -3.02 -20.94 -5.29
CA LYS A 213 -3.97 -22.04 -5.17
C LYS A 213 -3.42 -23.34 -5.79
N GLU A 214 -2.85 -23.25 -6.97
CA GLU A 214 -2.23 -24.40 -7.65
C GLU A 214 -1.02 -24.94 -6.88
N GLU A 215 -0.34 -24.11 -6.09
CA GLU A 215 0.72 -24.51 -5.15
C GLU A 215 0.15 -25.16 -3.87
N GLY A 216 -1.17 -25.16 -3.68
CA GLY A 216 -1.87 -25.85 -2.60
C GLY A 216 -2.20 -24.99 -1.38
N ILE A 217 -2.24 -23.67 -1.53
CA ILE A 217 -2.81 -22.76 -0.51
C ILE A 217 -4.33 -22.73 -0.67
N GLU A 218 -5.04 -22.96 0.42
CA GLU A 218 -6.50 -22.84 0.47
C GLU A 218 -6.91 -21.42 0.83
N PHE A 219 -7.88 -20.85 0.09
CA PHE A 219 -8.47 -19.55 0.37
C PHE A 219 -9.96 -19.70 0.66
N ILE A 220 -10.38 -19.20 1.83
CA ILE A 220 -11.79 -19.18 2.26
C ILE A 220 -12.21 -17.72 2.40
N THR A 221 -13.02 -17.26 1.44
CA THR A 221 -13.59 -15.91 1.44
C THR A 221 -14.91 -15.84 2.17
N GLU A 222 -15.43 -14.61 2.43
CA GLU A 222 -16.67 -14.38 3.18
C GLU A 222 -16.64 -15.02 4.57
N ALA A 223 -15.46 -15.14 5.17
CA ALA A 223 -15.17 -15.80 6.43
C ALA A 223 -14.64 -14.80 7.46
N ASN A 224 -15.53 -14.20 8.23
CA ASN A 224 -15.19 -13.21 9.25
C ASN A 224 -14.93 -13.89 10.59
N ILE A 225 -13.64 -14.18 10.88
CA ILE A 225 -13.23 -14.83 12.13
C ILE A 225 -13.51 -13.90 13.31
N GLY A 226 -14.12 -14.45 14.35
CA GLY A 226 -14.55 -13.71 15.53
C GLY A 226 -16.00 -13.21 15.48
N GLN A 227 -16.64 -13.27 14.30
CA GLN A 227 -18.08 -13.03 14.11
C GLN A 227 -18.79 -14.28 13.57
N ASP A 228 -18.51 -14.67 12.34
CA ASP A 228 -19.16 -15.82 11.70
C ASP A 228 -18.55 -17.14 12.14
N ILE A 229 -17.23 -17.15 12.32
CA ILE A 229 -16.45 -18.32 12.74
C ILE A 229 -15.77 -17.99 14.07
N LYS A 230 -15.95 -18.85 15.08
CA LYS A 230 -15.35 -18.68 16.40
C LYS A 230 -13.82 -18.80 16.33
N ALA A 231 -13.10 -17.83 16.85
CA ALA A 231 -11.63 -17.85 16.94
C ALA A 231 -11.11 -19.10 17.68
N LYS A 232 -11.82 -19.54 18.73
CA LYS A 232 -11.49 -20.76 19.49
C LYS A 232 -11.43 -21.99 18.59
N LYS A 233 -12.36 -22.14 17.65
CA LYS A 233 -12.37 -23.26 16.69
C LYS A 233 -11.13 -23.23 15.79
N ILE A 234 -10.75 -22.04 15.32
CA ILE A 234 -9.53 -21.89 14.51
C ILE A 234 -8.29 -22.29 15.32
N MET A 235 -8.18 -21.86 16.57
CA MET A 235 -7.06 -22.24 17.44
C MET A 235 -7.02 -23.75 17.78
N GLU A 236 -8.16 -24.42 17.78
CA GLU A 236 -8.25 -25.88 18.00
C GLU A 236 -7.93 -26.69 16.73
N ASP A 237 -8.29 -26.17 15.55
CA ASP A 237 -8.18 -26.89 14.28
C ASP A 237 -6.78 -26.74 13.62
N TYR A 238 -5.95 -25.79 14.04
CA TYR A 238 -4.65 -25.46 13.43
C TYR A 238 -3.51 -25.52 14.46
N ASP A 239 -2.31 -25.90 14.00
CA ASP A 239 -1.09 -25.94 14.83
C ASP A 239 -0.55 -24.53 15.14
N ALA A 240 -0.84 -23.55 14.29
CA ALA A 240 -0.53 -22.13 14.50
C ALA A 240 -1.53 -21.23 13.76
N VAL A 241 -1.71 -20.02 14.29
CA VAL A 241 -2.57 -18.98 13.70
C VAL A 241 -1.77 -17.69 13.51
N VAL A 242 -1.88 -17.07 12.34
CA VAL A 242 -1.27 -15.75 12.08
C VAL A 242 -2.34 -14.71 11.82
N LEU A 243 -2.38 -13.69 12.65
CA LEU A 243 -3.24 -12.52 12.49
C LEU A 243 -2.57 -11.52 11.56
N ALA A 244 -3.06 -11.41 10.32
CA ALA A 244 -2.58 -10.49 9.29
C ALA A 244 -3.72 -9.57 8.79
N VAL A 245 -4.54 -9.10 9.74
CA VAL A 245 -5.84 -8.45 9.52
C VAL A 245 -5.75 -6.96 9.19
N GLY A 246 -4.55 -6.42 9.10
CA GLY A 246 -4.30 -5.03 8.79
C GLY A 246 -4.76 -4.04 9.87
N ALA A 247 -4.64 -2.74 9.58
CA ALA A 247 -5.20 -1.66 10.36
C ALA A 247 -6.49 -1.20 9.67
N SER A 248 -7.64 -1.59 10.20
CA SER A 248 -8.94 -1.38 9.56
C SER A 248 -9.91 -0.54 10.40
N ASN A 249 -9.43 0.06 11.50
CA ASN A 249 -10.19 1.01 12.29
C ASN A 249 -9.86 2.44 11.80
N PRO A 250 -10.74 3.08 11.00
CA PRO A 250 -10.42 4.38 10.42
C PRO A 250 -10.40 5.48 11.48
N ARG A 251 -9.47 6.43 11.33
CA ARG A 251 -9.45 7.63 12.17
C ARG A 251 -10.54 8.58 11.69
N ASP A 252 -11.40 8.99 12.61
CA ASP A 252 -12.50 9.90 12.32
C ASP A 252 -12.15 11.36 12.64
N ILE A 253 -12.98 12.28 12.16
CA ILE A 253 -12.92 13.73 12.40
C ILE A 253 -14.00 14.08 13.43
N ASN A 254 -13.56 14.58 14.58
CA ASN A 254 -14.48 15.05 15.61
C ASN A 254 -14.83 16.53 15.35
N ALA A 255 -15.85 16.76 14.52
CA ALA A 255 -16.36 18.09 14.20
C ALA A 255 -17.89 18.11 14.24
N PRO A 256 -18.52 19.22 14.63
CA PRO A 256 -19.97 19.37 14.58
C PRO A 256 -20.53 19.00 13.19
N GLY A 257 -21.67 18.32 13.16
CA GLY A 257 -22.33 17.90 11.93
C GLY A 257 -21.72 16.67 11.25
N ARG A 258 -20.79 15.94 11.92
CA ARG A 258 -20.14 14.70 11.39
C ARG A 258 -21.16 13.64 10.96
N ASP A 259 -22.35 13.66 11.53
CA ASP A 259 -23.46 12.75 11.24
C ASP A 259 -24.27 13.11 9.98
N ALA A 260 -23.83 14.10 9.20
CA ALA A 260 -24.49 14.46 7.94
C ALA A 260 -24.37 13.32 6.90
N ASN A 261 -25.47 13.12 6.13
CA ASN A 261 -25.43 12.25 4.97
C ASN A 261 -24.46 12.80 3.92
N GLY A 262 -23.59 11.95 3.36
CA GLY A 262 -22.59 12.37 2.38
C GLY A 262 -21.17 12.48 2.96
N ILE A 263 -20.96 12.09 4.23
CA ILE A 263 -19.62 11.99 4.85
C ILE A 263 -19.24 10.53 5.02
N HIS A 264 -18.22 10.09 4.30
CA HIS A 264 -17.77 8.71 4.26
C HIS A 264 -16.27 8.59 4.55
N PHE A 265 -15.83 7.42 4.99
CA PHE A 265 -14.41 7.12 5.01
C PHE A 265 -13.91 6.84 3.57
N ALA A 266 -12.70 7.28 3.28
CA ALA A 266 -12.07 7.10 1.98
C ALA A 266 -11.99 5.62 1.57
N VAL A 267 -11.70 4.73 2.53
CA VAL A 267 -11.62 3.29 2.25
C VAL A 267 -12.95 2.71 1.82
N ASP A 268 -14.08 3.16 2.39
CA ASP A 268 -15.41 2.68 2.01
C ASP A 268 -15.78 3.15 0.59
N PHE A 269 -15.43 4.40 0.25
CA PHE A 269 -15.61 4.97 -1.08
C PHE A 269 -14.82 4.19 -2.14
N LEU A 270 -13.52 3.94 -1.89
CA LEU A 270 -12.65 3.21 -2.80
C LEU A 270 -13.07 1.74 -2.93
N ALA A 271 -13.44 1.11 -1.81
CA ALA A 271 -13.89 -0.28 -1.80
C ALA A 271 -15.21 -0.46 -2.57
N ALA A 272 -16.21 0.39 -2.30
CA ALA A 272 -17.49 0.34 -3.00
C ALA A 272 -17.34 0.59 -4.50
N THR A 273 -16.50 1.57 -4.90
CA THR A 273 -16.20 1.83 -6.29
C THR A 273 -15.54 0.63 -6.97
N THR A 274 -14.50 0.08 -6.36
CA THR A 274 -13.79 -1.07 -6.95
C THR A 274 -14.69 -2.31 -7.02
N LYS A 275 -15.49 -2.55 -5.99
CA LYS A 275 -16.44 -3.68 -6.00
C LYS A 275 -17.46 -3.55 -7.11
N SER A 276 -18.13 -2.41 -7.24
CA SER A 276 -19.10 -2.14 -8.32
C SER A 276 -18.45 -2.20 -9.70
N LEU A 277 -17.22 -1.70 -9.85
CA LEU A 277 -16.45 -1.81 -11.10
C LEU A 277 -16.24 -3.28 -11.50
N LEU A 278 -15.83 -4.14 -10.55
CA LEU A 278 -15.57 -5.56 -10.79
C LEU A 278 -16.85 -6.38 -11.02
N ASP A 279 -17.93 -6.03 -10.33
CA ASP A 279 -19.19 -6.78 -10.40
C ASP A 279 -20.04 -6.42 -11.62
N SER A 280 -19.98 -5.14 -12.08
CA SER A 280 -20.96 -4.63 -13.04
C SER A 280 -20.45 -3.51 -13.94
N ASP A 281 -19.17 -3.18 -13.92
CA ASP A 281 -18.62 -1.99 -14.60
C ASP A 281 -19.38 -0.70 -14.21
N LEU A 282 -19.63 -0.55 -12.89
CA LEU A 282 -20.36 0.57 -12.25
C LEU A 282 -21.85 0.71 -12.65
N THR A 283 -22.44 -0.26 -13.34
CA THR A 283 -23.84 -0.17 -13.80
C THR A 283 -24.86 -0.52 -12.70
N ASP A 284 -24.44 -1.19 -11.63
CA ASP A 284 -25.33 -1.59 -10.52
C ASP A 284 -25.69 -0.44 -9.56
N GLY A 285 -24.97 0.69 -9.66
CA GLY A 285 -25.18 1.86 -8.80
C GLY A 285 -24.89 1.63 -7.30
N ARG A 286 -24.22 0.52 -6.94
CA ARG A 286 -23.95 0.14 -5.55
C ARG A 286 -22.65 0.75 -5.02
N TYR A 287 -22.31 1.95 -5.45
CA TYR A 287 -21.13 2.67 -5.00
C TYR A 287 -21.48 4.09 -4.55
N ILE A 288 -20.60 4.71 -3.77
CA ILE A 288 -20.74 6.09 -3.33
C ILE A 288 -20.39 7.00 -4.52
N SER A 289 -21.39 7.57 -5.19
CA SER A 289 -21.16 8.37 -6.40
C SER A 289 -20.69 9.78 -6.06
N ALA A 290 -19.61 10.22 -6.70
CA ALA A 290 -19.14 11.61 -6.70
C ALA A 290 -19.69 12.44 -7.88
N LYS A 291 -20.47 11.82 -8.78
CA LYS A 291 -20.98 12.48 -9.98
C LYS A 291 -21.75 13.77 -9.64
N ASP A 292 -21.42 14.84 -10.36
CA ASP A 292 -22.05 16.17 -10.26
C ASP A 292 -21.96 16.82 -8.86
N LYS A 293 -21.07 16.34 -7.97
CA LYS A 293 -20.88 16.84 -6.60
C LYS A 293 -19.61 17.66 -6.46
N ASN A 294 -19.67 18.64 -5.55
CA ASN A 294 -18.46 19.25 -4.98
C ASN A 294 -17.93 18.32 -3.88
N VAL A 295 -16.70 17.86 -4.04
CA VAL A 295 -16.09 16.87 -3.15
C VAL A 295 -14.97 17.49 -2.33
N ILE A 296 -14.92 17.18 -1.03
CA ILE A 296 -13.79 17.51 -0.17
C ILE A 296 -13.17 16.20 0.34
N VAL A 297 -11.88 16.04 0.08
CA VAL A 297 -11.05 14.95 0.59
C VAL A 297 -10.22 15.46 1.76
N ILE A 298 -10.35 14.84 2.94
CA ILE A 298 -9.62 15.23 4.15
C ILE A 298 -8.41 14.30 4.33
N GLY A 299 -7.21 14.79 4.02
CA GLY A 299 -5.94 14.07 4.09
C GLY A 299 -5.11 14.20 2.83
N GLY A 300 -3.83 14.55 2.98
CA GLY A 300 -2.89 14.83 1.89
C GLY A 300 -2.07 13.64 1.40
N GLY A 301 -2.27 12.43 1.95
CA GLY A 301 -1.52 11.22 1.61
C GLY A 301 -1.99 10.52 0.33
N ASP A 302 -1.37 9.36 0.05
CA ASP A 302 -1.65 8.55 -1.16
C ASP A 302 -3.13 8.17 -1.27
N THR A 303 -3.79 7.79 -0.15
CA THR A 303 -5.23 7.48 -0.13
C THR A 303 -6.08 8.69 -0.54
N GLY A 304 -5.69 9.91 -0.11
CA GLY A 304 -6.37 11.15 -0.53
C GLY A 304 -6.21 11.38 -2.03
N ASN A 305 -5.01 11.19 -2.58
CA ASN A 305 -4.77 11.26 -4.02
C ASN A 305 -5.60 10.21 -4.80
N ASP A 306 -5.69 8.99 -4.30
CA ASP A 306 -6.50 7.92 -4.90
C ASP A 306 -8.00 8.29 -4.93
N CYS A 307 -8.50 8.97 -3.87
CA CYS A 307 -9.84 9.52 -3.84
C CYS A 307 -10.04 10.63 -4.88
N VAL A 308 -9.08 11.56 -5.02
CA VAL A 308 -9.14 12.64 -6.03
C VAL A 308 -9.28 12.05 -7.44
N GLY A 309 -8.40 11.13 -7.83
CA GLY A 309 -8.45 10.49 -9.15
C GLY A 309 -9.73 9.69 -9.39
N THR A 310 -10.27 9.03 -8.35
CA THR A 310 -11.52 8.28 -8.43
C THR A 310 -12.72 9.23 -8.58
N CYS A 311 -12.78 10.34 -7.83
CA CYS A 311 -13.86 11.33 -7.95
C CYS A 311 -13.93 11.95 -9.35
N ILE A 312 -12.78 12.24 -9.96
CA ILE A 312 -12.71 12.75 -11.32
C ILE A 312 -13.30 11.76 -12.33
N ARG A 313 -12.97 10.47 -12.20
CA ARG A 313 -13.55 9.40 -13.04
C ARG A 313 -15.05 9.21 -12.83
N HIS A 314 -15.57 9.50 -11.66
CA HIS A 314 -17.01 9.54 -11.41
C HIS A 314 -17.69 10.77 -12.05
N GLY A 315 -16.94 11.78 -12.52
CA GLY A 315 -17.49 13.02 -13.07
C GLY A 315 -17.91 14.02 -12.00
N CYS A 316 -17.10 14.22 -10.94
CA CYS A 316 -17.36 15.22 -9.93
C CYS A 316 -17.33 16.64 -10.51
N LYS A 317 -18.11 17.56 -9.90
CA LYS A 317 -18.16 18.98 -10.29
C LYS A 317 -16.89 19.73 -9.90
N SER A 318 -16.36 19.41 -8.73
CA SER A 318 -15.06 19.89 -8.23
C SER A 318 -14.51 18.91 -7.19
N VAL A 319 -13.20 18.93 -6.98
CA VAL A 319 -12.56 18.22 -5.87
C VAL A 319 -11.53 19.11 -5.20
N THR A 320 -11.58 19.16 -3.88
CA THR A 320 -10.62 19.87 -3.02
C THR A 320 -10.01 18.88 -2.03
N GLN A 321 -8.69 18.87 -1.89
CA GLN A 321 -7.97 18.03 -0.94
C GLN A 321 -7.39 18.88 0.20
N LEU A 322 -7.82 18.63 1.43
CA LEU A 322 -7.33 19.36 2.61
C LEU A 322 -6.13 18.65 3.21
N GLU A 323 -5.03 19.38 3.37
CA GLU A 323 -3.82 18.90 4.04
C GLU A 323 -3.55 19.78 5.28
N MET A 324 -3.51 19.13 6.44
CA MET A 324 -3.26 19.83 7.70
C MET A 324 -1.82 20.33 7.85
N MET A 325 -0.87 19.71 7.15
CA MET A 325 0.55 20.10 7.21
C MET A 325 0.87 21.19 6.20
N PRO A 326 1.92 22.00 6.43
CA PRO A 326 2.43 22.93 5.43
C PRO A 326 2.90 22.21 4.16
N LYS A 327 2.81 22.89 3.02
CA LYS A 327 3.38 22.38 1.76
C LYS A 327 4.87 22.05 1.96
N ALA A 328 5.26 20.82 1.63
CA ALA A 328 6.65 20.44 1.62
C ALA A 328 7.45 21.24 0.58
N PRO A 329 8.76 21.43 0.74
CA PRO A 329 9.60 22.13 -0.24
C PRO A 329 9.66 21.36 -1.57
N ASP A 330 9.93 22.04 -2.65
CA ASP A 330 10.04 21.41 -3.98
C ASP A 330 11.37 20.64 -4.14
N VAL A 331 12.40 20.98 -3.35
CA VAL A 331 13.72 20.32 -3.32
C VAL A 331 14.11 19.90 -1.90
N ARG A 332 15.03 18.95 -1.79
CA ARG A 332 15.55 18.49 -0.48
C ARG A 332 16.19 19.67 0.27
N ARG A 333 15.95 19.72 1.57
CA ARG A 333 16.67 20.61 2.50
C ARG A 333 17.95 19.93 2.99
N ASP A 334 18.93 20.70 3.45
CA ASP A 334 20.16 20.19 4.08
C ASP A 334 19.88 19.31 5.31
N THR A 335 18.76 19.56 6.01
CA THR A 335 18.30 18.75 7.14
C THR A 335 17.72 17.39 6.75
N ASN A 336 17.50 17.16 5.44
CA ASN A 336 17.01 15.90 4.87
C ASN A 336 17.94 15.40 3.75
N PRO A 337 19.22 15.09 4.08
CA PRO A 337 20.20 14.68 3.07
C PRO A 337 19.92 13.25 2.55
N TRP A 338 20.44 12.94 1.36
CA TRP A 338 20.53 11.56 0.88
C TRP A 338 21.33 10.70 1.91
N PRO A 339 21.00 9.43 2.15
CA PRO A 339 19.99 8.59 1.48
C PRO A 339 18.62 8.58 2.16
N GLN A 340 18.29 9.55 3.00
CA GLN A 340 16.97 9.64 3.62
C GLN A 340 15.86 9.72 2.57
N TRP A 341 14.65 9.25 2.93
CA TRP A 341 13.47 9.49 2.10
C TRP A 341 13.28 11.01 1.87
N PRO A 342 13.08 11.46 0.61
CA PRO A 342 12.93 12.87 0.32
C PRO A 342 11.63 13.44 0.89
N LEU A 343 11.73 14.44 1.76
CA LEU A 343 10.60 15.21 2.29
C LEU A 343 10.33 16.41 1.36
N VAL A 344 9.89 16.11 0.14
CA VAL A 344 9.61 17.10 -0.90
C VAL A 344 8.16 17.02 -1.35
N CYS A 345 7.65 18.11 -1.89
CA CYS A 345 6.32 18.16 -2.47
C CYS A 345 6.27 17.25 -3.71
N LYS A 346 5.29 16.36 -3.74
CA LYS A 346 5.05 15.42 -4.84
C LYS A 346 3.69 15.72 -5.44
N THR A 347 3.61 15.79 -6.72
CA THR A 347 2.32 15.77 -7.44
C THR A 347 2.15 14.38 -7.98
N ASP A 348 1.08 13.72 -7.62
CA ASP A 348 0.76 12.36 -8.04
C ASP A 348 -0.40 12.38 -9.05
N TYR A 349 -0.71 11.25 -9.64
CA TYR A 349 -1.62 11.14 -10.78
C TYR A 349 -2.98 11.83 -10.57
N GLY A 350 -3.61 11.71 -9.39
CA GLY A 350 -4.91 12.33 -9.12
C GLY A 350 -4.85 13.85 -9.05
N GLN A 351 -3.77 14.42 -8.47
CA GLN A 351 -3.56 15.86 -8.50
C GLN A 351 -3.26 16.36 -9.92
N GLU A 352 -2.46 15.61 -10.72
CA GLU A 352 -2.22 15.95 -12.13
C GLU A 352 -3.54 15.97 -12.93
N GLU A 353 -4.40 14.99 -12.70
CA GLU A 353 -5.72 14.90 -13.33
C GLU A 353 -6.61 16.08 -12.92
N ALA A 354 -6.61 16.44 -11.63
CA ALA A 354 -7.35 17.61 -11.15
C ALA A 354 -6.86 18.91 -11.79
N ILE A 355 -5.54 19.09 -11.90
CA ILE A 355 -4.94 20.24 -12.59
C ILE A 355 -5.37 20.29 -14.06
N ALA A 356 -5.35 19.15 -14.74
CA ALA A 356 -5.72 19.05 -16.15
C ALA A 356 -7.21 19.31 -16.44
N VAL A 357 -8.10 18.94 -15.49
CA VAL A 357 -9.56 19.08 -15.61
C VAL A 357 -10.05 20.43 -15.10
N PHE A 358 -9.57 20.86 -13.92
CA PHE A 358 -10.07 22.05 -13.22
C PHE A 358 -9.15 23.27 -13.33
N GLY A 359 -7.94 23.11 -13.87
CA GLY A 359 -6.98 24.20 -14.09
C GLY A 359 -6.18 24.64 -12.87
N HIS A 360 -6.28 23.94 -11.73
CA HIS A 360 -5.55 24.27 -10.50
C HIS A 360 -5.29 23.01 -9.65
N ASP A 361 -4.26 23.10 -8.79
CA ASP A 361 -3.95 22.07 -7.80
C ASP A 361 -5.12 21.94 -6.79
N PRO A 362 -5.65 20.74 -6.55
CA PRO A 362 -6.79 20.55 -5.65
C PRO A 362 -6.42 20.73 -4.17
N ARG A 363 -5.12 20.80 -3.81
CA ARG A 363 -4.65 20.80 -2.43
C ARG A 363 -4.73 22.17 -1.78
N ILE A 364 -5.28 22.23 -0.57
CA ILE A 364 -5.23 23.36 0.34
C ILE A 364 -4.46 22.92 1.59
N TYR A 365 -3.31 23.53 1.80
CA TYR A 365 -2.40 23.21 2.91
C TYR A 365 -2.75 23.98 4.19
N THR A 366 -2.22 23.53 5.32
CA THR A 366 -2.45 24.12 6.66
C THR A 366 -3.92 24.37 6.93
N THR A 367 -4.78 23.43 6.55
CA THR A 367 -6.23 23.61 6.62
C THR A 367 -6.90 22.33 7.14
N THR A 368 -7.91 22.49 8.00
CA THR A 368 -8.74 21.41 8.49
C THR A 368 -10.21 21.80 8.48
N VAL A 369 -11.07 20.83 8.80
CA VAL A 369 -12.51 21.03 8.96
C VAL A 369 -12.81 21.52 10.38
N LYS A 370 -13.61 22.58 10.50
CA LYS A 370 -14.16 23.09 11.74
C LYS A 370 -15.58 22.58 11.99
N GLU A 371 -16.42 22.52 10.94
CA GLU A 371 -17.83 22.16 11.04
C GLU A 371 -18.35 21.63 9.70
N PHE A 372 -19.29 20.69 9.75
CA PHE A 372 -20.10 20.22 8.63
C PHE A 372 -21.50 20.82 8.72
N LYS A 373 -21.96 21.52 7.71
CA LYS A 373 -23.30 22.12 7.68
C LYS A 373 -24.26 21.25 6.87
N LYS A 374 -25.41 20.97 7.47
CA LYS A 374 -26.49 20.14 6.91
C LYS A 374 -27.63 20.98 6.39
N ASP A 375 -28.30 20.51 5.34
CA ASP A 375 -29.60 20.98 4.90
C ASP A 375 -30.70 20.51 5.87
N LYS A 376 -31.96 20.96 5.63
CA LYS A 376 -33.11 20.56 6.45
C LYS A 376 -33.44 19.06 6.38
N LYS A 377 -32.86 18.33 5.42
CA LYS A 377 -33.05 16.86 5.25
C LYS A 377 -31.91 16.07 5.86
N GLY A 378 -30.91 16.73 6.45
CA GLY A 378 -29.74 16.08 7.04
C GLY A 378 -28.62 15.77 6.05
N ASN A 379 -28.69 16.22 4.80
CA ASN A 379 -27.63 16.04 3.84
C ASN A 379 -26.56 17.12 3.99
N LEU A 380 -25.32 16.75 3.73
CA LEU A 380 -24.20 17.69 3.70
C LEU A 380 -24.40 18.72 2.60
N GLU A 381 -24.31 20.02 2.95
CA GLU A 381 -24.46 21.16 2.05
C GLU A 381 -23.17 21.97 1.93
N LYS A 382 -22.45 22.14 3.05
CA LYS A 382 -21.22 22.92 3.11
C LYS A 382 -20.27 22.37 4.16
N VAL A 383 -18.98 22.67 3.98
CA VAL A 383 -17.94 22.46 4.99
C VAL A 383 -17.34 23.80 5.39
N VAL A 384 -17.28 24.08 6.69
CA VAL A 384 -16.53 25.19 7.25
C VAL A 384 -15.10 24.72 7.50
N THR A 385 -14.14 25.31 6.79
CA THR A 385 -12.71 25.05 6.98
C THR A 385 -12.09 26.15 7.85
N VAL A 386 -10.95 25.85 8.47
CA VAL A 386 -10.16 26.78 9.28
C VAL A 386 -8.69 26.56 8.99
N GLN A 387 -7.92 27.64 8.92
CA GLN A 387 -6.47 27.55 8.77
C GLN A 387 -5.82 27.07 10.07
N LEU A 388 -4.70 26.40 9.93
CA LEU A 388 -3.88 25.89 11.03
C LEU A 388 -2.52 26.58 11.07
N GLU A 389 -2.03 26.83 12.26
CA GLU A 389 -0.64 27.21 12.48
C GLU A 389 0.09 26.20 13.38
N SER A 390 1.39 26.13 13.22
CA SER A 390 2.23 25.25 14.05
C SER A 390 2.61 25.95 15.35
N ARG A 391 2.16 25.42 16.49
CA ARG A 391 2.56 25.87 17.85
C ARG A 391 3.30 24.75 18.56
N VAL A 392 4.25 25.10 19.42
CA VAL A 392 4.93 24.18 20.32
C VAL A 392 4.15 24.19 21.64
N ASP A 393 3.68 23.01 22.07
CA ASP A 393 3.08 22.83 23.37
C ASP A 393 4.16 22.99 24.45
N GLU A 394 4.02 23.96 25.30
CA GLU A 394 5.02 24.30 26.34
C GLU A 394 5.24 23.18 27.36
N LYS A 395 4.24 22.34 27.61
CA LYS A 395 4.32 21.24 28.60
C LYS A 395 4.99 19.98 28.04
N THR A 396 4.72 19.68 26.76
CA THR A 396 5.19 18.42 26.14
C THR A 396 6.37 18.63 25.18
N GLY A 397 6.66 19.87 24.77
CA GLY A 397 7.64 20.21 23.73
C GLY A 397 7.24 19.75 22.33
N ARG A 398 6.03 19.22 22.16
CA ARG A 398 5.54 18.70 20.86
C ARG A 398 4.97 19.81 20.00
N ARG A 399 5.27 19.77 18.73
CA ARG A 399 4.60 20.62 17.74
C ARG A 399 3.19 20.12 17.47
N MET A 400 2.22 21.02 17.57
CA MET A 400 0.82 20.75 17.26
C MET A 400 0.32 21.78 16.23
N MET A 401 -0.59 21.35 15.37
CA MET A 401 -1.31 22.22 14.44
C MET A 401 -2.57 22.71 15.14
N VAL A 402 -2.70 24.01 15.34
CA VAL A 402 -3.83 24.62 16.06
C VAL A 402 -4.64 25.54 15.14
N PRO A 403 -5.97 25.58 15.26
CA PRO A 403 -6.81 26.47 14.46
C PRO A 403 -6.50 27.95 14.72
N VAL A 404 -6.53 28.76 13.66
CA VAL A 404 -6.39 30.22 13.68
C VAL A 404 -7.79 30.83 13.56
N GLU A 405 -8.27 31.46 14.64
CA GLU A 405 -9.58 32.11 14.68
C GLU A 405 -9.69 33.23 13.62
N GLY A 406 -10.88 33.40 13.04
CA GLY A 406 -11.16 34.40 12.02
C GLY A 406 -10.69 34.03 10.61
N THR A 407 -10.22 32.79 10.41
CA THR A 407 -9.80 32.30 9.09
C THR A 407 -10.80 31.34 8.46
N GLU A 408 -11.98 31.23 9.05
CA GLU A 408 -13.03 30.32 8.59
C GLU A 408 -13.49 30.65 7.17
N LYS A 409 -13.67 29.59 6.36
CA LYS A 409 -14.22 29.67 5.01
C LYS A 409 -15.27 28.60 4.80
N GLU A 410 -16.42 29.00 4.24
CA GLU A 410 -17.44 28.05 3.80
C GLU A 410 -17.15 27.59 2.38
N LEU A 411 -17.13 26.28 2.18
CA LEU A 411 -16.99 25.63 0.88
C LEU A 411 -18.24 24.81 0.59
N PRO A 412 -18.88 24.95 -0.59
CA PRO A 412 -19.98 24.07 -0.99
C PRO A 412 -19.47 22.64 -1.08
N CYS A 413 -20.23 21.68 -0.55
CA CYS A 413 -19.77 20.30 -0.50
C CYS A 413 -20.94 19.34 -0.29
N GLU A 414 -21.14 18.40 -1.19
CA GLU A 414 -22.15 17.36 -1.08
C GLU A 414 -21.53 15.99 -0.75
N LEU A 415 -20.21 15.87 -0.80
CA LEU A 415 -19.50 14.63 -0.48
C LEU A 415 -18.18 14.92 0.23
N VAL A 416 -17.99 14.34 1.39
CA VAL A 416 -16.71 14.36 2.12
C VAL A 416 -16.14 12.95 2.19
N LEU A 417 -14.84 12.82 1.91
CA LEU A 417 -14.07 11.58 2.00
C LEU A 417 -12.96 11.76 3.04
N ILE A 418 -13.06 11.03 4.17
CA ILE A 418 -12.08 11.10 5.26
C ILE A 418 -10.95 10.12 5.00
N ALA A 419 -9.77 10.64 4.65
CA ALA A 419 -8.53 9.91 4.39
C ALA A 419 -7.46 10.19 5.48
N ALA A 420 -7.87 10.21 6.76
CA ALA A 420 -7.04 10.61 7.90
C ALA A 420 -6.19 9.47 8.49
N GLY A 421 -6.13 8.31 7.84
CA GLY A 421 -5.39 7.13 8.30
C GLY A 421 -6.20 6.23 9.23
N PHE A 422 -5.51 5.27 9.88
CA PHE A 422 -6.14 4.21 10.69
C PHE A 422 -5.58 4.16 12.10
N LEU A 423 -6.34 3.54 13.01
CA LEU A 423 -6.04 3.34 14.43
C LEU A 423 -5.94 1.83 14.75
N GLY A 424 -5.06 1.09 14.09
CA GLY A 424 -4.86 -0.34 14.35
C GLY A 424 -6.06 -1.24 13.95
N THR A 425 -6.23 -2.36 14.67
CA THR A 425 -7.22 -3.40 14.35
C THR A 425 -8.59 -3.15 14.98
N GLN A 426 -9.59 -3.84 14.47
CA GLN A 426 -10.94 -3.83 15.05
C GLN A 426 -10.98 -4.68 16.34
N LYS A 427 -11.60 -4.14 17.38
CA LYS A 427 -11.63 -4.71 18.73
C LYS A 427 -12.25 -6.12 18.81
N TYR A 428 -13.32 -6.38 18.04
CA TYR A 428 -14.00 -7.69 18.08
C TYR A 428 -13.05 -8.86 17.79
N LEU A 429 -12.07 -8.65 16.89
CA LEU A 429 -11.11 -9.69 16.51
C LEU A 429 -10.09 -9.92 17.63
N THR A 430 -9.52 -8.84 18.18
CA THR A 430 -8.54 -8.95 19.28
C THR A 430 -9.15 -9.57 20.52
N ASP A 431 -10.42 -9.24 20.83
CA ASP A 431 -11.18 -9.85 21.92
C ASP A 431 -11.44 -11.36 21.65
N ALA A 432 -11.80 -11.70 20.41
CA ALA A 432 -12.11 -13.10 20.04
C ALA A 432 -10.90 -14.04 20.19
N PHE A 433 -9.70 -13.54 19.90
CA PHE A 433 -8.45 -14.29 20.09
C PHE A 433 -7.81 -14.10 21.47
N GLY A 434 -8.26 -13.13 22.28
CA GLY A 434 -7.67 -12.81 23.60
C GLY A 434 -6.28 -12.21 23.51
N VAL A 435 -5.95 -11.55 22.40
CA VAL A 435 -4.63 -10.94 22.19
C VAL A 435 -4.57 -9.52 22.79
N GLU A 436 -3.44 -9.19 23.41
CA GLU A 436 -3.20 -7.85 23.96
C GLU A 436 -2.91 -6.83 22.84
N VAL A 437 -3.34 -5.58 23.08
CA VAL A 437 -3.08 -4.45 22.19
C VAL A 437 -2.36 -3.32 22.94
N ASN A 438 -1.64 -2.49 22.18
CA ASN A 438 -1.03 -1.27 22.69
C ASN A 438 -2.01 -0.08 22.68
N GLU A 439 -1.58 1.10 23.10
CA GLU A 439 -2.39 2.34 23.13
C GLU A 439 -2.94 2.75 21.74
N ARG A 440 -2.30 2.30 20.68
CA ARG A 440 -2.74 2.56 19.28
C ARG A 440 -3.61 1.44 18.72
N THR A 441 -4.05 0.51 19.56
CA THR A 441 -4.84 -0.69 19.20
C THR A 441 -4.13 -1.66 18.24
N ASN A 442 -2.80 -1.59 18.15
CA ASN A 442 -2.01 -2.60 17.44
C ASN A 442 -1.76 -3.80 18.36
N ILE A 443 -1.77 -5.00 17.80
CA ILE A 443 -1.53 -6.25 18.53
C ILE A 443 -0.10 -6.25 19.06
N LYS A 444 0.06 -6.48 20.36
CA LYS A 444 1.38 -6.62 21.00
C LYS A 444 1.97 -7.98 20.65
N THR A 445 3.27 -7.99 20.40
CA THR A 445 4.06 -9.21 20.22
C THR A 445 5.37 -9.09 20.98
N ASP A 446 6.03 -10.22 21.23
CA ASP A 446 7.43 -10.21 21.63
C ASP A 446 8.28 -9.51 20.56
N VAL A 447 9.29 -8.79 20.99
CA VAL A 447 10.19 -8.07 20.07
C VAL A 447 10.85 -9.07 19.11
N ASP A 448 10.74 -8.79 17.81
CA ASP A 448 11.30 -9.57 16.70
C ASP A 448 10.87 -11.06 16.62
N LYS A 449 9.85 -11.46 17.38
CA LYS A 449 9.33 -12.85 17.36
C LYS A 449 7.93 -13.01 16.80
N PHE A 450 7.19 -11.92 16.61
CA PHE A 450 5.81 -11.91 16.13
C PHE A 450 4.80 -12.72 16.96
N ALA A 451 5.24 -13.41 18.02
CA ALA A 451 4.38 -14.16 18.92
C ALA A 451 3.58 -13.21 19.83
N THR A 452 2.28 -13.48 19.97
CA THR A 452 1.40 -12.73 20.89
C THR A 452 1.46 -13.33 22.31
N ASN A 453 0.69 -12.74 23.25
CA ASN A 453 0.48 -13.32 24.56
C ASN A 453 -0.27 -14.67 24.54
N VAL A 454 -0.86 -15.07 23.40
CA VAL A 454 -1.59 -16.33 23.23
C VAL A 454 -0.70 -17.34 22.51
N ALA A 455 -0.45 -18.47 23.14
CA ALA A 455 0.42 -19.51 22.57
C ALA A 455 -0.07 -19.99 21.20
N GLY A 456 0.83 -20.10 20.23
CA GLY A 456 0.53 -20.49 18.87
C GLY A 456 -0.16 -19.43 18.01
N VAL A 457 -0.38 -18.22 18.55
CA VAL A 457 -0.96 -17.08 17.81
C VAL A 457 0.10 -16.02 17.58
N PHE A 458 0.28 -15.63 16.31
CA PHE A 458 1.24 -14.65 15.83
C PHE A 458 0.52 -13.46 15.16
N ALA A 459 1.21 -12.33 15.01
CA ALA A 459 0.65 -11.17 14.33
C ALA A 459 1.69 -10.49 13.44
N ALA A 460 1.30 -10.10 12.21
CA ALA A 460 2.19 -9.44 11.25
C ALA A 460 1.48 -8.39 10.39
N GLY A 461 2.23 -7.42 9.89
CA GLY A 461 1.74 -6.34 9.05
C GLY A 461 1.15 -5.19 9.87
N ASP A 462 0.23 -4.45 9.25
CA ASP A 462 -0.30 -3.22 9.85
C ASP A 462 -1.07 -3.45 11.17
N CYS A 463 -1.59 -4.65 11.42
CA CYS A 463 -2.21 -4.98 12.70
C CYS A 463 -1.22 -5.04 13.86
N HIS A 464 0.07 -5.24 13.56
CA HIS A 464 1.16 -5.30 14.52
C HIS A 464 1.87 -3.94 14.69
N THR A 465 2.27 -3.30 13.59
CA THR A 465 3.08 -2.06 13.66
C THR A 465 2.32 -0.78 13.33
N GLY A 466 1.05 -0.87 12.96
CA GLY A 466 0.28 0.23 12.38
C GLY A 466 0.46 0.32 10.87
N GLN A 467 -0.35 1.16 10.25
CA GLN A 467 -0.36 1.33 8.79
C GLN A 467 1.03 1.65 8.24
N SER A 468 1.40 0.98 7.15
CA SER A 468 2.72 1.12 6.55
C SER A 468 2.71 0.84 5.04
N LEU A 469 3.88 0.80 4.42
CA LEU A 469 4.04 0.51 3.00
C LEU A 469 3.82 -0.98 2.72
N VAL A 470 3.28 -1.30 1.53
CA VAL A 470 3.08 -2.68 1.06
C VAL A 470 4.34 -3.54 1.21
N VAL A 471 5.49 -2.98 0.85
CA VAL A 471 6.79 -3.67 0.94
C VAL A 471 7.20 -3.99 2.38
N LYS A 472 6.80 -3.16 3.36
CA LYS A 472 7.00 -3.44 4.79
C LYS A 472 6.05 -4.54 5.30
N ALA A 473 4.80 -4.51 4.85
CA ALA A 473 3.83 -5.54 5.20
C ALA A 473 4.29 -6.92 4.68
N ILE A 474 4.79 -6.99 3.44
CA ILE A 474 5.39 -8.22 2.88
C ILE A 474 6.61 -8.66 3.70
N ARG A 475 7.51 -7.73 4.06
CA ARG A 475 8.66 -8.06 4.90
C ARG A 475 8.26 -8.67 6.22
N GLN A 476 7.32 -8.07 6.93
CA GLN A 476 6.83 -8.60 8.20
C GLN A 476 6.16 -9.96 8.03
N GLY A 477 5.43 -10.19 6.94
CA GLY A 477 4.88 -11.51 6.62
C GLY A 477 5.96 -12.57 6.46
N ARG A 478 7.04 -12.27 5.76
CA ARG A 478 8.20 -13.16 5.62
C ARG A 478 8.88 -13.46 6.95
N ASP A 479 9.15 -12.42 7.73
CA ASP A 479 9.83 -12.57 9.03
C ASP A 479 8.94 -13.34 10.03
N CYS A 480 7.63 -13.08 10.03
CA CYS A 480 6.66 -13.83 10.83
C CYS A 480 6.63 -15.32 10.41
N ALA A 481 6.63 -15.61 9.12
CA ALA A 481 6.64 -17.00 8.62
C ALA A 481 7.85 -17.78 9.14
N ARG A 482 9.03 -17.15 9.23
CA ARG A 482 10.24 -17.75 9.84
C ARG A 482 10.04 -18.11 11.30
N GLU A 483 9.44 -17.23 12.08
CA GLU A 483 9.16 -17.50 13.50
C GLU A 483 8.08 -18.57 13.69
N VAL A 484 7.06 -18.60 12.84
CA VAL A 484 6.04 -19.67 12.83
C VAL A 484 6.66 -21.03 12.48
N ASP A 485 7.48 -21.09 11.42
CA ASP A 485 8.18 -22.34 11.04
C ASP A 485 9.08 -22.82 12.17
N LYS A 486 9.84 -21.91 12.80
CA LYS A 486 10.69 -22.23 13.96
C LYS A 486 9.88 -22.74 15.16
N TYR A 487 8.72 -22.13 15.42
CA TYR A 487 7.81 -22.59 16.48
C TYR A 487 7.31 -24.02 16.22
N LEU A 488 6.92 -24.34 14.98
CA LEU A 488 6.33 -25.62 14.61
C LEU A 488 7.36 -26.74 14.45
N MET A 489 8.57 -26.42 14.00
CA MET A 489 9.59 -27.40 13.62
C MET A 489 10.80 -27.41 14.54
N GLY A 490 10.96 -26.43 15.45
CA GLY A 490 12.13 -26.24 16.28
C GLY A 490 13.31 -25.53 15.58
N TYR A 491 13.25 -25.40 14.26
CA TYR A 491 14.23 -24.70 13.40
C TYR A 491 13.55 -24.16 12.16
N THR A 492 14.25 -23.31 11.40
CA THR A 492 13.74 -22.79 10.11
C THR A 492 14.81 -22.77 9.04
N ASN A 493 14.39 -22.99 7.80
CA ASN A 493 15.20 -22.82 6.57
C ASN A 493 14.69 -21.68 5.69
N LEU A 494 13.72 -20.86 6.18
CA LEU A 494 13.15 -19.72 5.47
C LEU A 494 14.03 -18.47 5.54
#